data_e08ac4754002be457c870a438003977d
#
_entry.id   e08ac4754002be457c870a438003977d
#
_cell.length_a   1.000
_cell.length_b   1.000
_cell.length_c   1.000
_cell.angle_alpha   90.00
_cell.angle_beta   90.00
_cell.angle_gamma   90.00
#
_symmetry.space_group_name_H-M   'P 1'
#
loop_
_entity.id
_entity.type
_entity.pdbx_description
1 polymer ?
#
loop_
_entity_poly.entity_id
_entity_poly.type
_entity_poly.pdbx_seq_one_letter_code
_entity_poly.pdbx_strand_id
1 'polypeptide(L)'
;KKIHIVTSFRPNELSLDDAKNEGPVILKRYLEYAFAVSDGDTAQIERILHSFGETYGIMPAPIETAFAQKVADALRAKGYEIDTQVGIGGYRIDIAVRREGKYVLGIECDGKLYSISRSARERDYHRRKYLESRGWRIKRIWSMDWWRDAEHEVYNLCSLIDSLS
;
A
#
# COMPACT_ATOMS: atom_id res chain seq x y z
N LYS A 1 -20.13 -4.41 -8.89
CA LYS A 1 -20.83 -3.19 -8.43
C LYS A 1 -20.59 -2.09 -9.44
N LYS A 2 -21.64 -1.37 -9.85
CA LYS A 2 -21.52 -0.17 -10.71
C LYS A 2 -21.42 1.07 -9.81
N ILE A 3 -20.53 1.99 -10.15
CA ILE A 3 -20.41 3.30 -9.50
C ILE A 3 -20.91 4.34 -10.50
N HIS A 4 -21.83 5.19 -10.07
CA HIS A 4 -22.32 6.32 -10.85
C HIS A 4 -21.74 7.61 -10.28
N ILE A 5 -21.12 8.41 -11.13
CA ILE A 5 -20.52 9.69 -10.77
C ILE A 5 -21.36 10.77 -11.43
N VAL A 6 -21.80 11.73 -10.63
CA VAL A 6 -22.49 12.93 -11.10
C VAL A 6 -21.56 14.11 -10.88
N THR A 7 -21.24 14.84 -11.94
CA THR A 7 -20.40 16.04 -11.88
C THR A 7 -20.99 17.14 -12.74
N SER A 8 -20.81 18.39 -12.31
CA SER A 8 -21.23 19.60 -13.03
C SER A 8 -20.14 20.17 -13.95
N PHE A 9 -18.96 19.57 -13.96
CA PHE A 9 -17.81 20.01 -14.75
C PHE A 9 -17.10 18.81 -15.42
N ARG A 10 -16.33 19.11 -16.44
CA ARG A 10 -15.49 18.11 -17.12
C ARG A 10 -14.07 18.12 -16.55
N PRO A 11 -13.31 17.02 -16.70
CA PRO A 11 -11.93 16.93 -16.18
C PRO A 11 -11.01 18.05 -16.68
N ASN A 12 -11.17 18.51 -17.93
CA ASN A 12 -10.36 19.57 -18.53
C ASN A 12 -10.66 20.98 -17.94
N GLU A 13 -11.77 21.15 -17.26
CA GLU A 13 -12.14 22.40 -16.59
C GLU A 13 -11.53 22.53 -15.18
N LEU A 14 -10.94 21.43 -14.66
CA LEU A 14 -10.21 21.44 -13.41
C LEU A 14 -8.80 22.03 -13.62
N SER A 15 -8.59 23.26 -13.16
CA SER A 15 -7.25 23.83 -13.04
C SER A 15 -6.50 23.19 -11.88
N LEU A 16 -5.22 22.90 -12.12
CA LEU A 16 -4.30 22.35 -11.12
C LEU A 16 -3.25 23.37 -10.66
N ASP A 17 -3.33 24.62 -11.17
CA ASP A 17 -2.30 25.65 -10.97
C ASP A 17 -2.14 26.05 -9.50
N ASP A 18 -3.21 25.98 -8.73
CA ASP A 18 -3.21 26.30 -7.29
C ASP A 18 -3.23 25.05 -6.39
N ALA A 19 -2.99 23.86 -6.95
CA ALA A 19 -3.06 22.62 -6.20
C ALA A 19 -1.91 22.51 -5.19
N LYS A 20 -2.20 22.71 -3.91
CA LYS A 20 -1.23 22.59 -2.79
C LYS A 20 -0.95 21.15 -2.37
N ASN A 21 -1.66 20.18 -2.91
CA ASN A 21 -1.52 18.76 -2.62
C ASN A 21 -1.97 17.93 -3.83
N GLU A 22 -1.78 16.62 -3.77
CA GLU A 22 -2.09 15.68 -4.87
C GLU A 22 -3.60 15.41 -5.05
N GLY A 23 -4.45 15.82 -4.12
CA GLY A 23 -5.90 15.55 -4.16
C GLY A 23 -6.58 15.98 -5.45
N PRO A 24 -6.43 17.24 -5.89
CA PRO A 24 -7.00 17.71 -7.16
C PRO A 24 -6.50 16.95 -8.38
N VAL A 25 -5.22 16.53 -8.40
CA VAL A 25 -4.64 15.73 -9.49
C VAL A 25 -5.28 14.35 -9.56
N ILE A 26 -5.42 13.69 -8.41
CA ILE A 26 -6.07 12.38 -8.30
C ILE A 26 -7.53 12.46 -8.73
N LEU A 27 -8.25 13.50 -8.27
CA LEU A 27 -9.65 13.71 -8.64
C LEU A 27 -9.80 13.90 -10.15
N LYS A 28 -8.96 14.73 -10.78
CA LYS A 28 -8.98 14.96 -12.22
C LYS A 28 -8.79 13.66 -12.99
N ARG A 29 -7.76 12.88 -12.67
CA ARG A 29 -7.49 11.58 -13.30
C ARG A 29 -8.62 10.59 -13.08
N TYR A 30 -9.21 10.57 -11.89
CA TYR A 30 -10.36 9.71 -11.61
C TYR A 30 -11.57 10.07 -12.46
N LEU A 31 -11.84 11.35 -12.69
CA LEU A 31 -12.89 11.81 -13.60
C LEU A 31 -12.56 11.47 -15.04
N GLU A 32 -11.32 11.68 -15.49
CA GLU A 32 -10.87 11.26 -16.84
C GLU A 32 -11.11 9.77 -17.07
N TYR A 33 -10.77 8.92 -16.09
CA TYR A 33 -11.05 7.49 -16.15
C TYR A 33 -12.56 7.20 -16.24
N ALA A 34 -13.38 7.85 -15.42
CA ALA A 34 -14.82 7.65 -15.41
C ALA A 34 -15.48 8.05 -16.74
N PHE A 35 -15.05 9.16 -17.34
CA PHE A 35 -15.48 9.58 -18.66
C PHE A 35 -15.05 8.57 -19.75
N ALA A 36 -13.78 8.14 -19.74
CA ALA A 36 -13.29 7.14 -20.69
C ALA A 36 -14.07 5.82 -20.60
N VAL A 37 -14.44 5.38 -19.39
CA VAL A 37 -15.28 4.18 -19.18
C VAL A 37 -16.69 4.42 -19.73
N SER A 38 -17.26 5.60 -19.52
CA SER A 38 -18.60 5.95 -20.02
C SER A 38 -18.65 6.00 -21.54
N ASP A 39 -17.59 6.49 -22.16
CA ASP A 39 -17.46 6.64 -23.61
C ASP A 39 -16.98 5.35 -24.30
N GLY A 40 -16.58 4.34 -23.53
CA GLY A 40 -16.06 3.07 -24.06
C GLY A 40 -14.65 3.18 -24.67
N ASP A 41 -13.90 4.24 -24.35
CA ASP A 41 -12.52 4.46 -24.84
C ASP A 41 -11.52 3.60 -24.07
N THR A 42 -11.36 2.35 -24.54
CA THR A 42 -10.44 1.37 -23.93
C THR A 42 -8.99 1.83 -23.96
N ALA A 43 -8.55 2.54 -25.01
CA ALA A 43 -7.19 3.03 -25.12
C ALA A 43 -6.89 4.13 -24.11
N GLN A 44 -7.86 5.00 -23.84
CA GLN A 44 -7.73 6.02 -22.79
C GLN A 44 -7.75 5.40 -21.40
N ILE A 45 -8.61 4.40 -21.17
CA ILE A 45 -8.67 3.64 -19.91
C ILE A 45 -7.29 3.02 -19.60
N GLU A 46 -6.69 2.32 -20.55
CA GLU A 46 -5.37 1.69 -20.39
C GLU A 46 -4.28 2.72 -20.09
N ARG A 47 -4.25 3.83 -20.84
CA ARG A 47 -3.28 4.92 -20.60
C ARG A 47 -3.39 5.50 -19.20
N ILE A 48 -4.63 5.76 -18.74
CA ILE A 48 -4.85 6.30 -17.40
C ILE A 48 -4.43 5.29 -16.33
N LEU A 49 -4.81 4.02 -16.44
CA LEU A 49 -4.45 2.97 -15.50
C LEU A 49 -2.93 2.76 -15.45
N HIS A 50 -2.25 2.77 -16.61
CA HIS A 50 -0.79 2.68 -16.68
C HIS A 50 -0.13 3.86 -15.97
N SER A 51 -0.59 5.09 -16.24
CA SER A 51 -0.06 6.29 -15.58
C SER A 51 -0.31 6.31 -14.08
N PHE A 52 -1.41 5.74 -13.59
CA PHE A 52 -1.64 5.54 -12.17
C PHE A 52 -0.66 4.52 -11.59
N GLY A 53 -0.39 3.43 -12.30
CA GLY A 53 0.60 2.43 -11.92
C GLY A 53 2.00 3.03 -11.79
N GLU A 54 2.40 3.88 -12.72
CA GLU A 54 3.71 4.56 -12.69
C GLU A 54 3.80 5.66 -11.62
N THR A 55 2.76 6.47 -11.47
CA THR A 55 2.80 7.66 -10.59
C THR A 55 2.53 7.30 -9.12
N TYR A 56 1.65 6.35 -8.87
CA TYR A 56 1.23 5.97 -7.50
C TYR A 56 1.71 4.57 -7.11
N GLY A 57 2.50 3.96 -7.98
CA GLY A 57 3.31 2.77 -7.77
C GLY A 57 2.62 1.66 -6.98
N ILE A 58 2.00 0.72 -7.71
CA ILE A 58 1.96 -0.67 -7.25
C ILE A 58 3.39 -1.26 -7.39
N MET A 59 4.34 -0.46 -7.87
CA MET A 59 5.75 -0.85 -7.99
C MET A 59 6.38 -0.92 -6.62
N PRO A 60 7.10 -2.01 -6.29
CA PRO A 60 7.90 -2.07 -5.07
C PRO A 60 8.85 -0.87 -5.03
N ALA A 61 8.78 -0.10 -3.95
CA ALA A 61 9.71 1.00 -3.70
C ALA A 61 10.81 0.55 -2.74
N PRO A 62 11.96 1.25 -2.67
CA PRO A 62 12.98 0.97 -1.66
C PRO A 62 12.40 1.06 -0.24
N ILE A 63 12.87 0.18 0.63
CA ILE A 63 12.48 0.16 2.04
C ILE A 63 12.96 1.45 2.73
N GLU A 64 12.07 2.10 3.48
CA GLU A 64 12.36 3.39 4.12
C GLU A 64 13.21 3.26 5.38
N THR A 65 13.24 2.09 6.04
CA THR A 65 13.95 1.91 7.31
C THR A 65 14.92 0.73 7.29
N ALA A 66 16.07 0.90 7.95
CA ALA A 66 17.05 -0.18 8.13
C ALA A 66 16.47 -1.39 8.90
N PHE A 67 15.48 -1.16 9.77
CA PHE A 67 14.78 -2.21 10.48
C PHE A 67 13.95 -3.08 9.51
N ALA A 68 13.11 -2.46 8.70
CA ALA A 68 12.29 -3.17 7.72
C ALA A 68 13.16 -3.93 6.70
N GLN A 69 14.34 -3.36 6.31
CA GLN A 69 15.28 -4.06 5.45
C GLN A 69 15.78 -5.36 6.08
N LYS A 70 16.16 -5.35 7.36
CA LYS A 70 16.63 -6.55 8.07
C LYS A 70 15.55 -7.63 8.16
N VAL A 71 14.30 -7.23 8.41
CA VAL A 71 13.16 -8.17 8.42
C VAL A 71 12.96 -8.78 7.04
N ALA A 72 12.97 -7.98 5.99
CA ALA A 72 12.83 -8.46 4.61
C ALA A 72 13.95 -9.43 4.21
N ASP A 73 15.20 -9.11 4.54
CA ASP A 73 16.35 -9.94 4.20
C ASP A 73 16.33 -11.27 4.97
N ALA A 74 15.90 -11.27 6.24
CA ALA A 74 15.73 -12.48 7.01
C ALA A 74 14.66 -13.42 6.41
N LEU A 75 13.53 -12.87 5.93
CA LEU A 75 12.49 -13.65 5.28
C LEU A 75 12.92 -14.16 3.90
N ARG A 76 13.64 -13.33 3.11
CA ARG A 76 14.24 -13.79 1.83
C ARG A 76 15.23 -14.92 2.05
N ALA A 77 16.05 -14.85 3.08
CA ALA A 77 17.00 -15.92 3.44
C ALA A 77 16.29 -17.24 3.80
N LYS A 78 15.03 -17.19 4.23
CA LYS A 78 14.17 -18.36 4.45
C LYS A 78 13.43 -18.83 3.18
N GLY A 79 13.63 -18.16 2.04
CA GLY A 79 13.08 -18.56 0.74
C GLY A 79 11.71 -17.96 0.42
N TYR A 80 11.22 -17.00 1.19
CA TYR A 80 9.94 -16.34 0.88
C TYR A 80 10.09 -15.28 -0.22
N GLU A 81 9.11 -15.22 -1.11
CA GLU A 81 9.00 -14.13 -2.09
C GLU A 81 8.49 -12.87 -1.41
N ILE A 82 9.28 -11.79 -1.46
CA ILE A 82 9.03 -10.55 -0.73
C ILE A 82 9.05 -9.36 -1.70
N ASP A 83 7.96 -8.61 -1.72
CA ASP A 83 7.89 -7.26 -2.26
C ASP A 83 7.88 -6.23 -1.12
N THR A 84 8.38 -5.03 -1.39
CA THR A 84 8.51 -3.99 -0.39
C THR A 84 7.75 -2.73 -0.79
N GLN A 85 7.26 -1.97 0.20
CA GLN A 85 6.51 -0.73 0.01
C GLN A 85 5.32 -0.88 -0.96
N VAL A 86 4.57 -1.98 -0.79
CA VAL A 86 3.44 -2.32 -1.66
C VAL A 86 2.21 -1.49 -1.29
N GLY A 87 1.61 -0.83 -2.28
CA GLY A 87 0.43 0.00 -2.10
C GLY A 87 0.60 1.44 -2.58
N ILE A 88 -0.30 2.33 -2.18
CA ILE A 88 -0.39 3.70 -2.69
C ILE A 88 -0.35 4.69 -1.53
N GLY A 89 0.52 5.70 -1.63
CA GLY A 89 0.60 6.80 -0.66
C GLY A 89 0.69 6.33 0.79
N GLY A 90 -0.13 6.89 1.67
CA GLY A 90 -0.18 6.52 3.10
C GLY A 90 -0.71 5.11 3.41
N TYR A 91 -1.09 4.34 2.39
CA TYR A 91 -1.56 2.96 2.51
C TYR A 91 -0.52 1.93 2.04
N ARG A 92 0.75 2.31 2.00
CA ARG A 92 1.84 1.38 1.69
C ARG A 92 2.10 0.42 2.84
N ILE A 93 2.35 -0.84 2.49
CA ILE A 93 2.73 -1.91 3.41
C ILE A 93 4.24 -2.08 3.27
N ASP A 94 4.98 -2.09 4.38
CA ASP A 94 6.44 -2.12 4.36
C ASP A 94 6.99 -3.37 3.67
N ILE A 95 6.42 -4.54 3.98
CA ILE A 95 6.81 -5.83 3.41
C ILE A 95 5.53 -6.61 3.07
N ALA A 96 5.44 -7.11 1.84
CA ALA A 96 4.37 -7.98 1.41
C ALA A 96 4.94 -9.34 1.01
N VAL A 97 4.44 -10.40 1.64
CA VAL A 97 4.82 -11.78 1.33
C VAL A 97 3.92 -12.30 0.23
N ARG A 98 4.54 -12.84 -0.83
CA ARG A 98 3.84 -13.41 -1.96
C ARG A 98 4.00 -14.92 -1.99
N ARG A 99 2.94 -15.61 -2.38
CA ARG A 99 2.92 -17.05 -2.60
C ARG A 99 2.03 -17.37 -3.81
N GLU A 100 2.52 -18.13 -4.75
CA GLU A 100 1.80 -18.48 -5.99
C GLU A 100 1.24 -17.24 -6.73
N GLY A 101 2.03 -16.17 -6.78
CA GLY A 101 1.67 -14.92 -7.43
C GLY A 101 0.66 -14.04 -6.68
N LYS A 102 0.20 -14.44 -5.47
CA LYS A 102 -0.74 -13.68 -4.64
C LYS A 102 -0.10 -13.21 -3.34
N TYR A 103 -0.47 -12.04 -2.89
CA TYR A 103 -0.08 -11.57 -1.57
C TYR A 103 -0.89 -12.29 -0.48
N VAL A 104 -0.19 -12.91 0.47
CA VAL A 104 -0.78 -13.68 1.58
C VAL A 104 -0.68 -12.97 2.91
N LEU A 105 0.35 -12.11 3.10
CA LEU A 105 0.59 -11.39 4.34
C LEU A 105 1.23 -10.03 4.06
N GLY A 106 0.74 -8.99 4.70
CA GLY A 106 1.42 -7.70 4.82
C GLY A 106 2.08 -7.57 6.18
N ILE A 107 3.30 -7.07 6.23
CA ILE A 107 4.06 -6.86 7.46
C ILE A 107 4.35 -5.36 7.59
N GLU A 108 4.00 -4.80 8.73
CA GLU A 108 4.29 -3.42 9.12
C GLU A 108 5.42 -3.42 10.15
N CYS A 109 6.48 -2.66 9.87
CA CYS A 109 7.68 -2.57 10.67
C CYS A 109 7.69 -1.25 11.45
N ASP A 110 7.20 -1.27 12.69
CA ASP A 110 7.07 -0.07 13.51
C ASP A 110 8.31 0.21 14.36
N GLY A 111 8.83 1.44 14.18
CA GLY A 111 9.92 1.98 15.00
C GLY A 111 9.41 2.77 16.20
N LYS A 112 10.36 3.33 16.98
CA LYS A 112 10.11 4.10 18.22
C LYS A 112 9.24 5.36 18.07
N LEU A 113 9.00 5.85 16.86
CA LEU A 113 8.27 7.11 16.60
C LEU A 113 6.74 6.98 16.72
N TYR A 114 6.23 5.77 16.95
CA TYR A 114 4.80 5.49 16.96
C TYR A 114 4.03 6.03 18.17
N SER A 115 4.70 6.46 19.23
CA SER A 115 4.05 6.81 20.51
C SER A 115 3.60 8.27 20.64
N ILE A 116 3.83 9.15 19.64
CA ILE A 116 3.89 10.59 19.87
C ILE A 116 2.56 11.33 19.73
N SER A 117 1.53 10.81 19.05
CA SER A 117 0.25 11.52 19.02
C SER A 117 -1.00 10.64 18.93
N ARG A 118 -2.07 11.09 19.59
CA ARG A 118 -3.41 10.47 19.51
C ARG A 118 -3.91 10.41 18.05
N SER A 119 -3.66 11.44 17.28
CA SER A 119 -4.04 11.52 15.86
C SER A 119 -3.27 10.55 14.96
N ALA A 120 -2.05 10.17 15.31
CA ALA A 120 -1.28 9.15 14.58
C ALA A 120 -1.87 7.76 14.81
N ARG A 121 -2.26 7.42 16.04
CA ARG A 121 -2.92 6.14 16.38
C ARG A 121 -4.28 6.00 15.70
N GLU A 122 -5.03 7.08 15.60
CA GLU A 122 -6.34 7.09 14.98
C GLU A 122 -6.24 6.87 13.45
N ARG A 123 -5.30 7.56 12.79
CA ARG A 123 -4.99 7.37 11.36
C ARG A 123 -4.53 5.94 11.06
N ASP A 124 -3.69 5.38 11.93
CA ASP A 124 -3.18 4.02 11.78
C ASP A 124 -4.28 2.97 11.93
N TYR A 125 -5.17 3.15 12.89
CA TYR A 125 -6.33 2.29 13.05
C TYR A 125 -7.23 2.28 11.80
N HIS A 126 -7.50 3.46 11.23
CA HIS A 126 -8.29 3.56 10.00
C HIS A 126 -7.56 2.98 8.79
N ARG A 127 -6.25 3.22 8.68
CA ARG A 127 -5.40 2.65 7.64
C ARG A 127 -5.43 1.12 7.69
N ARG A 128 -5.21 0.55 8.85
CA ARG A 128 -5.25 -0.91 9.04
C ARG A 128 -6.62 -1.49 8.69
N LYS A 129 -7.70 -0.92 9.19
CA LYS A 129 -9.06 -1.36 8.83
C LYS A 129 -9.34 -1.28 7.34
N TYR A 130 -8.85 -0.24 6.68
CA TYR A 130 -8.98 -0.12 5.24
C TYR A 130 -8.24 -1.26 4.52
N LEU A 131 -6.99 -1.55 4.86
CA LEU A 131 -6.22 -2.64 4.28
C LEU A 131 -6.89 -4.00 4.52
N GLU A 132 -7.33 -4.26 5.74
CA GLU A 132 -8.07 -5.48 6.10
C GLU A 132 -9.38 -5.61 5.30
N SER A 133 -10.12 -4.51 5.08
CA SER A 133 -11.34 -4.51 4.26
C SER A 133 -11.07 -4.82 2.78
N ARG A 134 -9.82 -4.64 2.32
CA ARG A 134 -9.35 -5.01 0.98
C ARG A 134 -8.82 -6.44 0.91
N GLY A 135 -8.94 -7.20 1.99
CA GLY A 135 -8.51 -8.60 2.05
C GLY A 135 -7.06 -8.80 2.51
N TRP A 136 -6.35 -7.72 2.90
CA TRP A 136 -5.03 -7.87 3.45
C TRP A 136 -5.08 -8.46 4.86
N ARG A 137 -4.21 -9.43 5.11
CA ARG A 137 -3.85 -9.85 6.47
C ARG A 137 -2.62 -9.06 6.87
N ILE A 138 -2.68 -8.33 7.98
CA ILE A 138 -1.60 -7.44 8.43
C ILE A 138 -1.02 -7.94 9.74
N LYS A 139 0.28 -8.16 9.75
CA LYS A 139 1.08 -8.44 10.96
C LYS A 139 1.98 -7.25 11.23
N ARG A 140 1.99 -6.79 12.47
CA ARG A 140 2.90 -5.75 12.94
C ARG A 140 4.06 -6.37 13.71
N ILE A 141 5.25 -5.84 13.48
CA ILE A 141 6.48 -6.17 14.21
C ILE A 141 7.01 -4.89 14.81
N TRP A 142 7.37 -4.98 16.06
CA TRP A 142 7.97 -3.86 16.79
C TRP A 142 9.50 -3.95 16.73
N SER A 143 10.16 -2.85 16.47
CA SER A 143 11.62 -2.80 16.44
C SER A 143 12.25 -3.24 17.77
N MET A 144 11.60 -2.94 18.90
CA MET A 144 12.09 -3.38 20.23
C MET A 144 12.08 -4.90 20.38
N ASP A 145 11.04 -5.59 19.90
CA ASP A 145 10.94 -7.05 20.00
C ASP A 145 11.96 -7.70 19.04
N TRP A 146 12.11 -7.16 17.85
CA TRP A 146 13.12 -7.59 16.90
C TRP A 146 14.57 -7.47 17.45
N TRP A 147 14.91 -6.33 18.04
CA TRP A 147 16.26 -6.14 18.58
C TRP A 147 16.52 -6.94 19.84
N ARG A 148 15.49 -7.38 20.54
CA ARG A 148 15.60 -8.26 21.69
C ARG A 148 15.83 -9.71 21.26
N ASP A 149 15.09 -10.21 20.26
CA ASP A 149 15.17 -11.58 19.78
C ASP A 149 14.68 -11.70 18.33
N ALA A 150 15.57 -11.41 17.37
CA ALA A 150 15.25 -11.44 15.94
C ALA A 150 14.95 -12.88 15.46
N GLU A 151 15.61 -13.89 16.01
CA GLU A 151 15.41 -15.27 15.61
C GLU A 151 14.01 -15.77 15.96
N HIS A 152 13.54 -15.42 17.15
CA HIS A 152 12.19 -15.72 17.60
C HIS A 152 11.12 -15.00 16.75
N GLU A 153 11.32 -13.71 16.42
CA GLU A 153 10.40 -12.97 15.54
C GLU A 153 10.35 -13.56 14.12
N VAL A 154 11.50 -13.94 13.55
CA VAL A 154 11.55 -14.64 12.26
C VAL A 154 10.83 -15.98 12.32
N TYR A 155 11.04 -16.77 13.38
CA TYR A 155 10.35 -18.05 13.55
C TYR A 155 8.82 -17.86 13.61
N ASN A 156 8.33 -16.87 14.37
CA ASN A 156 6.92 -16.56 14.48
C ASN A 156 6.33 -16.12 13.13
N LEU A 157 7.07 -15.32 12.35
CA LEU A 157 6.64 -14.91 11.02
C LEU A 157 6.57 -16.10 10.06
N CYS A 158 7.59 -16.95 10.02
CA CYS A 158 7.59 -18.14 9.17
C CYS A 158 6.40 -19.05 9.50
N SER A 159 6.17 -19.33 10.80
CA SER A 159 5.04 -20.14 11.27
C SER A 159 3.69 -19.53 10.85
N LEU A 160 3.55 -18.20 10.95
CA LEU A 160 2.37 -17.51 10.49
C LEU A 160 2.18 -17.64 8.96
N ILE A 161 3.23 -17.35 8.16
CA ILE A 161 3.17 -17.43 6.70
C ILE A 161 2.78 -18.84 6.25
N ASP A 162 3.38 -19.86 6.87
CA ASP A 162 3.11 -21.26 6.52
C ASP A 162 1.68 -21.70 6.89
N SER A 163 1.09 -21.10 7.93
CA SER A 163 -0.31 -21.33 8.31
C SER A 163 -1.34 -20.70 7.36
N LEU A 164 -0.90 -19.81 6.46
CA LEU A 164 -1.75 -19.09 5.50
C LEU A 164 -1.80 -19.78 4.12
N SER A 165 -1.36 -21.02 4.06
CA SER A 165 -1.31 -21.84 2.84
C SER A 165 -2.69 -22.40 2.51
#